data_4aa3c575532d4610f7d3b4eaf830b4b9
#
_entry.id   4aa3c575532d4610f7d3b4eaf830b4b9
#
_cell.length_a   1.000
_cell.length_b   1.000
_cell.length_c   1.000
_cell.angle_alpha   90.00
_cell.angle_beta   90.00
_cell.angle_gamma   90.00
#
_symmetry.space_group_name_H-M   'P 1'
#
loop_
_entity.id
_entity.type
_entity.pdbx_description
1 polymer ?
#
loop_
_entity_poly.entity_id
_entity_poly.type
_entity_poly.pdbx_seq_one_letter_code
_entity_poly.pdbx_strand_id
1 'polypeptide(L)'
;MPTILKRFEEDENNFILRVRSDQVTTMYNPHDLREYLLNHNHLPDPNEWEHAIIYSAFVHVMDLGLGDDITIPMKKNPREQNIKTTPSRRIAQSLKNTDKAGDDRPHNQAFYLLNRGIVLVSHKVNILSNISFENEKNNNPTVLEIIMDKENEGNIDGGHTYKIIKNTVMDYKKNEEYLDAFVRFEITVNFNDVSRLAEARNTSAQVLTRSIVNLQGGFDILKDLLSNLSFANRVMYKQFEKIEDGTKMLPIENIIRLLDLFNLARTPKYSTKSKYSRKPSIPPMKWASGADPLIKAYVQEIEKSAEEERDSEYVLMASIIPGIFSIYNFLEKNIPDIYNRVGATDSNTSGNYALISFSKSDKKELYKNFRNITTYSDGQKNTENGMKFDVPSGLVHPIVGSFRMLVTKDIDGYYKWIDGFDPSNQKELEEMVEPLVSYLVTKARNENVDKVAKSSEHWNYCLLTMDQVRQSIEERRNVNNE
;
A
#
# COMPACT_ATOMS: atom_id res chain seq x y z
N MET A 1 28.04 1.98 48.06
CA MET A 1 27.74 0.75 47.26
C MET A 1 26.58 1.10 46.37
N PRO A 2 26.50 0.57 45.14
CA PRO A 2 25.34 0.78 44.33
C PRO A 2 24.10 0.13 44.93
N THR A 3 22.95 0.71 44.71
CA THR A 3 21.66 0.12 45.11
C THR A 3 21.33 -1.03 44.14
N ILE A 4 21.05 -2.21 44.69
CA ILE A 4 20.67 -3.42 43.89
C ILE A 4 19.16 -3.42 43.71
N LEU A 5 18.69 -3.43 42.49
CA LEU A 5 17.27 -3.45 42.15
C LEU A 5 16.95 -4.53 41.11
N LYS A 6 15.68 -4.94 41.07
CA LYS A 6 15.16 -5.78 39.99
C LYS A 6 14.79 -4.92 38.79
N ARG A 7 14.93 -5.46 37.58
CA ARG A 7 14.47 -4.77 36.35
C ARG A 7 12.97 -4.59 36.29
N PHE A 8 12.27 -5.45 36.97
CA PHE A 8 10.82 -5.50 36.98
C PHE A 8 10.35 -5.81 38.40
N GLU A 9 9.29 -5.11 38.79
CA GLU A 9 8.50 -5.38 40.00
C GLU A 9 7.03 -5.10 39.69
N GLU A 10 6.14 -5.78 40.39
CA GLU A 10 4.72 -5.44 40.36
C GLU A 10 4.10 -5.62 41.76
N ASP A 11 3.16 -4.77 42.04
CA ASP A 11 2.25 -4.89 43.17
C ASP A 11 0.81 -5.09 42.69
N GLU A 12 -0.17 -4.93 43.54
CA GLU A 12 -1.59 -5.12 43.22
C GLU A 12 -2.05 -4.18 42.07
N ASN A 13 -1.61 -2.93 42.06
CA ASN A 13 -2.06 -1.90 41.13
C ASN A 13 -0.99 -1.48 40.13
N ASN A 14 0.30 -1.59 40.46
CA ASN A 14 1.37 -1.01 39.69
C ASN A 14 2.25 -2.06 39.01
N PHE A 15 2.75 -1.66 37.84
CA PHE A 15 3.81 -2.33 37.11
C PHE A 15 5.02 -1.37 37.10
N ILE A 16 6.16 -1.81 37.63
CA ILE A 16 7.38 -1.01 37.73
C ILE A 16 8.41 -1.61 36.78
N LEU A 17 8.82 -0.79 35.79
CA LEU A 17 9.85 -1.14 34.81
C LEU A 17 11.10 -0.30 35.04
N ARG A 18 12.27 -0.95 35.12
CA ARG A 18 13.56 -0.27 35.24
C ARG A 18 14.43 -0.59 34.04
N VAL A 19 14.83 0.43 33.31
CA VAL A 19 15.63 0.32 32.07
C VAL A 19 16.82 1.25 32.10
N ARG A 20 17.93 0.80 31.53
CA ARG A 20 19.13 1.63 31.37
C ARG A 20 18.91 2.67 30.29
N SER A 21 19.34 3.89 30.55
CA SER A 21 19.39 4.96 29.55
C SER A 21 20.44 6.00 29.92
N ASP A 22 21.40 6.20 29.05
CA ASP A 22 22.44 7.23 29.23
C ASP A 22 22.00 8.60 28.69
N GLN A 23 20.89 8.62 27.94
CA GLN A 23 20.33 9.84 27.35
C GLN A 23 18.84 9.94 27.68
N VAL A 24 18.52 10.81 28.62
CA VAL A 24 17.14 11.13 29.01
C VAL A 24 16.91 12.60 28.80
N THR A 25 15.87 12.96 28.08
CA THR A 25 15.44 14.36 27.88
C THR A 25 14.04 14.54 28.45
N THR A 26 13.86 15.54 29.27
CA THR A 26 12.57 15.94 29.80
C THR A 26 12.02 17.12 28.99
N MET A 27 10.81 16.99 28.51
CA MET A 27 10.10 18.03 27.75
C MET A 27 8.83 18.40 28.49
N TYR A 28 8.71 19.66 28.85
CA TYR A 28 7.53 20.23 29.49
C TYR A 28 6.54 20.74 28.45
N ASN A 29 5.26 20.85 28.82
CA ASN A 29 4.29 21.57 28.02
C ASN A 29 4.78 23.02 27.78
N PRO A 30 4.93 23.47 26.52
CA PRO A 30 5.52 24.79 26.23
C PRO A 30 4.75 25.96 26.80
N HIS A 31 3.43 25.86 26.94
CA HIS A 31 2.60 26.93 27.49
C HIS A 31 2.81 27.06 29.01
N ASP A 32 2.71 25.95 29.73
CA ASP A 32 2.85 25.90 31.18
C ASP A 32 4.29 26.24 31.60
N LEU A 33 5.28 25.73 30.86
CA LEU A 33 6.69 26.04 31.08
C LEU A 33 6.97 27.55 30.89
N ARG A 34 6.40 28.17 29.87
CA ARG A 34 6.56 29.61 29.62
C ARG A 34 6.01 30.45 30.79
N GLU A 35 4.84 30.09 31.28
CA GLU A 35 4.23 30.78 32.43
C GLU A 35 5.07 30.60 33.69
N TYR A 36 5.57 29.39 33.95
CA TYR A 36 6.46 29.10 35.06
C TYR A 36 7.74 29.96 35.02
N LEU A 37 8.39 30.00 33.84
CA LEU A 37 9.65 30.74 33.66
C LEU A 37 9.49 32.26 33.75
N LEU A 38 8.30 32.82 33.61
CA LEU A 38 8.05 34.24 33.89
C LEU A 38 8.24 34.58 35.37
N ASN A 39 8.06 33.61 36.25
CA ASN A 39 8.13 33.81 37.70
C ASN A 39 9.37 33.17 38.36
N HIS A 40 10.11 32.33 37.60
CA HIS A 40 11.24 31.56 38.11
C HIS A 40 12.41 31.58 37.10
N ASN A 41 13.64 31.63 37.59
CA ASN A 41 14.86 31.66 36.78
C ASN A 41 15.47 30.27 36.54
N HIS A 42 14.72 29.18 36.77
CA HIS A 42 15.17 27.82 36.60
C HIS A 42 14.03 26.94 36.05
N LEU A 43 14.38 25.80 35.51
CA LEU A 43 13.40 24.79 35.07
C LEU A 43 12.68 24.17 36.29
N PRO A 44 11.41 23.81 36.18
CA PRO A 44 10.68 23.12 37.23
C PRO A 44 11.28 21.74 37.54
N ASP A 45 11.16 21.30 38.78
CA ASP A 45 11.47 19.90 39.12
C ASP A 45 10.41 18.99 38.48
N PRO A 46 10.79 18.00 37.62
CA PRO A 46 9.84 17.09 37.04
C PRO A 46 8.98 16.33 38.03
N ASN A 47 9.50 16.06 39.25
CA ASN A 47 8.78 15.31 40.28
C ASN A 47 7.70 16.14 40.99
N GLU A 48 7.81 17.48 40.94
CA GLU A 48 6.87 18.41 41.54
C GLU A 48 5.95 19.07 40.51
N TRP A 49 6.15 18.74 39.21
CA TRP A 49 5.40 19.36 38.12
C TRP A 49 4.06 18.66 37.91
N GLU A 50 2.97 19.41 38.05
CA GLU A 50 1.59 18.86 37.99
C GLU A 50 1.04 18.74 36.58
N HIS A 51 1.69 19.40 35.59
CA HIS A 51 1.24 19.34 34.17
C HIS A 51 1.92 18.21 33.40
N ALA A 52 1.44 17.93 32.18
CA ALA A 52 1.97 16.88 31.33
C ALA A 52 3.47 17.07 31.00
N ILE A 53 4.23 16.01 31.21
CA ILE A 53 5.66 15.90 30.88
C ILE A 53 5.86 14.77 29.90
N ILE A 54 6.80 14.94 28.96
CA ILE A 54 7.26 13.87 28.09
C ILE A 54 8.74 13.62 28.39
N TYR A 55 9.05 12.38 28.77
CA TYR A 55 10.41 11.88 28.81
C TYR A 55 10.73 11.19 27.50
N SER A 56 11.87 11.52 26.88
CA SER A 56 12.41 10.81 25.72
C SER A 56 13.75 10.19 26.11
N ALA A 57 13.90 8.90 25.82
CA ALA A 57 15.07 8.13 26.21
C ALA A 57 15.43 7.06 25.16
N PHE A 58 16.70 6.70 25.06
CA PHE A 58 17.15 5.52 24.33
C PHE A 58 17.37 4.38 25.34
N VAL A 59 16.60 3.32 25.16
CA VAL A 59 16.60 2.15 26.07
C VAL A 59 17.30 0.99 25.39
N HIS A 60 18.19 0.33 26.10
CA HIS A 60 18.85 -0.85 25.61
C HIS A 60 17.86 -2.03 25.49
N VAL A 61 17.77 -2.67 24.33
CA VAL A 61 16.74 -3.70 24.05
C VAL A 61 16.82 -4.90 25.00
N MET A 62 18.01 -5.24 25.49
CA MET A 62 18.21 -6.34 26.43
C MET A 62 17.45 -6.16 27.75
N ASP A 63 17.11 -4.91 28.12
CA ASP A 63 16.35 -4.63 29.33
C ASP A 63 14.86 -4.96 29.20
N LEU A 64 14.38 -5.15 27.97
CA LEU A 64 12.98 -5.48 27.67
C LEU A 64 12.68 -6.99 27.63
N GLY A 65 13.69 -7.82 27.79
CA GLY A 65 13.54 -9.30 27.94
C GLY A 65 13.27 -9.68 29.38
N LEU A 66 12.09 -9.35 29.89
CA LEU A 66 11.72 -9.49 31.31
C LEU A 66 11.35 -10.89 31.75
N GLY A 67 11.03 -11.80 30.81
CA GLY A 67 10.53 -13.17 31.05
C GLY A 67 9.31 -13.47 30.20
N ASP A 68 8.97 -14.75 30.06
CA ASP A 68 7.91 -15.19 29.14
C ASP A 68 6.53 -14.60 29.54
N ASP A 69 6.20 -14.61 30.82
CA ASP A 69 4.90 -14.18 31.33
C ASP A 69 4.82 -12.69 31.72
N ILE A 70 5.94 -11.97 31.69
CA ILE A 70 6.00 -10.57 32.10
C ILE A 70 5.86 -9.67 30.88
N THR A 71 4.86 -8.80 30.88
CA THR A 71 4.60 -7.90 29.76
C THR A 71 4.19 -6.50 30.25
N ILE A 72 4.77 -5.46 29.69
CA ILE A 72 4.32 -4.08 29.93
C ILE A 72 2.81 -4.00 29.71
N PRO A 73 2.05 -3.31 30.57
CA PRO A 73 0.60 -3.18 30.42
C PRO A 73 0.21 -2.69 29.02
N MET A 74 -0.77 -3.37 28.40
CA MET A 74 -1.17 -3.13 27.00
C MET A 74 -2.65 -2.80 26.85
N LYS A 75 -3.42 -2.70 27.93
CA LYS A 75 -4.88 -2.51 27.91
C LYS A 75 -5.32 -1.24 27.17
N LYS A 76 -4.49 -0.22 27.19
CA LYS A 76 -4.76 1.05 26.50
C LYS A 76 -4.24 1.11 25.06
N ASN A 77 -3.56 0.05 24.58
CA ASN A 77 -3.16 -0.03 23.18
C ASN A 77 -4.35 -0.51 22.33
N PRO A 78 -4.86 0.30 21.40
CA PRO A 78 -6.06 -0.06 20.63
C PRO A 78 -5.80 -1.13 19.57
N ARG A 79 -4.55 -1.57 19.38
CA ARG A 79 -4.18 -2.57 18.37
C ARG A 79 -3.69 -3.86 18.99
N GLU A 80 -4.22 -4.99 18.53
CA GLU A 80 -3.62 -6.29 18.81
C GLU A 80 -2.27 -6.44 18.08
N GLN A 81 -1.28 -6.99 18.78
CA GLN A 81 0.08 -7.14 18.27
C GLN A 81 0.23 -8.44 17.49
N ASN A 82 -0.10 -8.41 16.21
CA ASN A 82 0.15 -9.52 15.29
C ASN A 82 1.56 -9.44 14.69
N ILE A 83 2.50 -10.19 15.22
CA ILE A 83 3.90 -10.22 14.78
C ILE A 83 4.15 -11.02 13.49
N LYS A 84 3.13 -11.67 12.91
CA LYS A 84 3.25 -12.44 11.65
C LYS A 84 3.11 -11.55 10.41
N THR A 85 2.87 -10.27 10.55
CA THR A 85 2.70 -9.32 9.44
C THR A 85 4.04 -8.99 8.76
N THR A 86 4.00 -8.51 7.52
CA THR A 86 5.21 -8.09 6.80
C THR A 86 5.96 -6.95 7.51
N PRO A 87 5.29 -5.88 8.01
CA PRO A 87 5.96 -4.86 8.80
C PRO A 87 6.66 -5.42 10.04
N SER A 88 6.01 -6.33 10.77
CA SER A 88 6.58 -6.96 11.96
C SER A 88 7.83 -7.78 11.64
N ARG A 89 7.83 -8.49 10.50
CA ARG A 89 9.02 -9.24 10.04
C ARG A 89 10.19 -8.31 9.71
N ARG A 90 9.95 -7.15 9.09
CA ARG A 90 10.99 -6.15 8.81
C ARG A 90 11.60 -5.58 10.08
N ILE A 91 10.77 -5.30 11.11
CA ILE A 91 11.28 -4.87 12.42
C ILE A 91 12.21 -5.94 13.01
N ALA A 92 11.81 -7.22 12.97
CA ALA A 92 12.63 -8.31 13.48
C ALA A 92 13.95 -8.48 12.69
N GLN A 93 13.90 -8.32 11.37
CA GLN A 93 15.07 -8.40 10.50
C GLN A 93 16.06 -7.28 10.79
N SER A 94 15.59 -6.03 10.89
CA SER A 94 16.41 -4.88 11.26
C SER A 94 17.07 -5.06 12.64
N LEU A 95 16.31 -5.56 13.62
CA LEU A 95 16.82 -5.81 14.96
C LEU A 95 17.91 -6.92 14.99
N LYS A 96 17.73 -7.98 14.20
CA LYS A 96 18.68 -9.12 14.10
C LYS A 96 19.79 -8.91 13.08
N ASN A 97 19.84 -7.80 12.39
CA ASN A 97 20.77 -7.52 11.29
C ASN A 97 20.76 -8.59 10.17
N THR A 98 19.57 -9.08 9.84
CA THR A 98 19.37 -10.12 8.81
C THR A 98 18.84 -9.56 7.48
N ASP A 99 18.74 -8.25 7.37
CA ASP A 99 18.37 -7.59 6.10
C ASP A 99 19.53 -7.69 5.11
N LYS A 100 19.22 -8.17 3.91
CA LYS A 100 20.18 -8.32 2.81
C LYS A 100 20.38 -7.03 2.00
N ALA A 101 20.12 -5.87 2.57
CA ALA A 101 20.46 -4.62 1.89
C ALA A 101 21.98 -4.43 1.97
N GLY A 102 22.64 -4.28 0.83
CA GLY A 102 24.09 -4.21 0.64
C GLY A 102 24.80 -3.01 1.30
N ASP A 103 24.45 -2.71 2.53
CA ASP A 103 25.12 -1.72 3.37
C ASP A 103 25.97 -2.47 4.41
N ASP A 104 27.25 -2.21 4.42
CA ASP A 104 28.23 -2.82 5.35
C ASP A 104 28.00 -2.42 6.82
N ARG A 105 27.03 -1.56 7.12
CA ARG A 105 26.72 -1.13 8.49
C ARG A 105 25.74 -2.08 9.17
N PRO A 106 26.00 -2.48 10.43
CA PRO A 106 25.06 -3.29 11.19
C PRO A 106 23.71 -2.55 11.39
N HIS A 107 22.63 -3.05 10.83
CA HIS A 107 21.30 -2.41 10.90
C HIS A 107 20.75 -2.34 12.34
N ASN A 108 21.17 -3.26 13.24
CA ASN A 108 20.80 -3.22 14.65
C ASN A 108 21.32 -1.97 15.37
N GLN A 109 22.48 -1.43 14.99
CA GLN A 109 23.01 -0.18 15.54
C GLN A 109 22.18 1.04 15.12
N ALA A 110 21.50 0.98 13.96
CA ALA A 110 20.59 2.03 13.50
C ALA A 110 19.13 1.75 13.90
N PHE A 111 18.83 0.71 14.65
CA PHE A 111 17.47 0.30 14.99
C PHE A 111 16.66 1.43 15.63
N TYR A 112 17.26 2.23 16.50
CA TYR A 112 16.63 3.40 17.14
C TYR A 112 16.20 4.50 16.16
N LEU A 113 16.84 4.60 14.98
CA LEU A 113 16.46 5.52 13.91
C LEU A 113 15.40 4.92 12.98
N LEU A 114 15.56 3.64 12.65
CA LEU A 114 14.71 2.92 11.69
C LEU A 114 13.36 2.52 12.29
N ASN A 115 13.26 2.50 13.62
CA ASN A 115 12.05 2.15 14.35
C ASN A 115 11.37 3.37 14.96
N ARG A 116 10.03 3.38 14.98
CA ARG A 116 9.25 4.50 15.55
C ARG A 116 9.36 4.61 17.08
N GLY A 117 9.87 3.55 17.73
CA GLY A 117 9.99 3.49 19.17
C GLY A 117 8.76 2.90 19.86
N ILE A 118 8.72 3.09 21.18
CA ILE A 118 7.69 2.62 22.09
C ILE A 118 7.17 3.84 22.85
N VAL A 119 5.85 4.02 22.85
CA VAL A 119 5.19 5.13 23.57
C VAL A 119 4.44 4.58 24.76
N LEU A 120 4.77 5.10 25.94
CA LEU A 120 4.18 4.72 27.21
C LEU A 120 3.43 5.90 27.83
N VAL A 121 2.43 5.58 28.64
CA VAL A 121 1.86 6.50 29.64
C VAL A 121 2.13 5.92 31.01
N SER A 122 2.50 6.78 31.94
CA SER A 122 2.89 6.44 33.29
C SER A 122 2.49 7.56 34.24
N HIS A 123 2.11 7.25 35.45
CA HIS A 123 1.86 8.30 36.46
C HIS A 123 3.13 8.80 37.10
N LYS A 124 4.27 8.04 37.02
CA LYS A 124 5.52 8.47 37.62
C LYS A 124 6.73 7.91 36.87
N VAL A 125 7.75 8.75 36.71
CA VAL A 125 9.08 8.38 36.23
C VAL A 125 10.13 8.92 37.17
N ASN A 126 10.99 8.05 37.70
CA ASN A 126 12.15 8.43 38.48
C ASN A 126 13.43 8.21 37.68
N ILE A 127 14.35 9.16 37.76
CA ILE A 127 15.70 9.01 37.18
C ILE A 127 16.63 8.63 38.33
N LEU A 128 17.07 7.38 38.33
CA LEU A 128 17.90 6.82 39.38
C LEU A 128 19.36 6.77 38.94
N SER A 129 20.27 7.08 39.83
CA SER A 129 21.70 7.04 39.58
C SER A 129 22.39 5.98 40.45
N ASN A 130 23.48 5.44 39.95
CA ASN A 130 24.30 4.48 40.68
C ASN A 130 23.58 3.18 41.08
N ILE A 131 22.82 2.64 40.13
CA ILE A 131 22.05 1.41 40.28
C ILE A 131 22.83 0.20 39.76
N SER A 132 22.67 -0.95 40.41
CA SER A 132 23.07 -2.26 39.90
C SER A 132 21.85 -3.17 39.82
N PHE A 133 21.74 -3.97 38.78
CA PHE A 133 20.67 -4.97 38.70
C PHE A 133 21.10 -6.30 39.32
N GLU A 134 20.14 -7.02 39.86
CA GLU A 134 20.37 -8.41 40.34
C GLU A 134 20.96 -9.24 39.19
N ASN A 135 22.00 -10.05 39.56
CA ASN A 135 22.73 -10.90 38.63
C ASN A 135 23.57 -10.21 37.54
N GLU A 136 23.79 -8.91 37.62
CA GLU A 136 24.70 -8.17 36.76
C GLU A 136 25.90 -7.63 37.52
N LYS A 137 27.08 -7.73 36.88
CA LYS A 137 28.33 -7.28 37.49
C LYS A 137 28.64 -5.79 37.29
N ASN A 138 27.88 -5.12 36.43
CA ASN A 138 28.15 -3.73 36.03
C ASN A 138 27.20 -2.76 36.73
N ASN A 139 27.74 -1.66 37.23
CA ASN A 139 26.95 -0.54 37.69
C ASN A 139 26.36 0.21 36.51
N ASN A 140 25.08 0.53 36.58
CA ASN A 140 24.39 1.34 35.57
C ASN A 140 24.31 2.79 36.09
N PRO A 141 24.95 3.74 35.43
CA PRO A 141 25.04 5.13 35.95
C PRO A 141 23.66 5.80 36.00
N THR A 142 22.79 5.49 35.03
CA THR A 142 21.44 6.06 34.94
C THR A 142 20.42 4.99 34.58
N VAL A 143 19.36 4.94 35.38
CA VAL A 143 18.23 4.01 35.19
C VAL A 143 16.95 4.82 35.26
N LEU A 144 16.07 4.62 34.28
CA LEU A 144 14.68 5.06 34.33
C LEU A 144 13.84 4.03 35.08
N GLU A 145 13.20 4.44 36.15
CA GLU A 145 12.16 3.69 36.82
C GLU A 145 10.81 4.25 36.41
N ILE A 146 10.03 3.44 35.71
CA ILE A 146 8.74 3.83 35.11
C ILE A 146 7.66 3.09 35.88
N ILE A 147 6.77 3.82 36.53
CA ILE A 147 5.72 3.27 37.39
C ILE A 147 4.38 3.49 36.71
N MET A 148 3.71 2.41 36.32
CA MET A 148 2.49 2.42 35.53
C MET A 148 1.34 1.74 36.25
N ASP A 149 0.15 2.33 36.25
CA ASP A 149 -1.08 1.67 36.65
C ASP A 149 -1.46 0.58 35.62
N LYS A 150 -1.65 -0.66 36.10
CA LYS A 150 -1.89 -1.83 35.25
C LYS A 150 -3.16 -1.71 34.40
N GLU A 151 -4.17 -0.98 34.85
CA GLU A 151 -5.47 -0.85 34.21
C GLU A 151 -5.54 0.34 33.24
N ASN A 152 -4.90 1.46 33.59
CA ASN A 152 -5.10 2.73 32.95
C ASN A 152 -3.89 3.25 32.19
N GLU A 153 -2.72 2.66 32.39
CA GLU A 153 -1.45 3.12 31.84
C GLU A 153 -0.72 2.00 31.10
N GLY A 154 0.47 2.28 30.57
CA GLY A 154 1.30 1.32 29.88
C GLY A 154 1.58 1.71 28.44
N ASN A 155 1.76 0.71 27.60
CA ASN A 155 2.07 0.92 26.18
C ASN A 155 0.83 1.33 25.38
N ILE A 156 0.90 2.50 24.75
CA ILE A 156 -0.17 3.05 23.91
C ILE A 156 0.15 3.02 22.41
N ASP A 157 1.43 3.02 22.02
CA ASP A 157 1.88 2.83 20.63
C ASP A 157 3.24 2.11 20.61
N GLY A 158 3.57 1.47 19.47
CA GLY A 158 4.80 0.68 19.34
C GLY A 158 4.70 -0.72 19.94
N GLY A 159 3.50 -1.23 20.24
CA GLY A 159 3.29 -2.56 20.82
C GLY A 159 3.85 -3.72 19.98
N HIS A 160 3.81 -3.62 18.64
CA HIS A 160 4.47 -4.60 17.76
C HIS A 160 6.00 -4.58 17.96
N THR A 161 6.60 -3.39 18.03
CA THR A 161 8.02 -3.21 18.30
C THR A 161 8.41 -3.84 19.63
N TYR A 162 7.68 -3.53 20.70
CA TYR A 162 7.92 -4.11 22.02
C TYR A 162 7.86 -5.64 22.00
N LYS A 163 6.80 -6.22 21.42
CA LYS A 163 6.61 -7.67 21.37
C LYS A 163 7.73 -8.38 20.59
N ILE A 164 8.18 -7.77 19.47
CA ILE A 164 9.28 -8.30 18.66
C ILE A 164 10.59 -8.22 19.45
N ILE A 165 10.89 -7.09 20.10
CA ILE A 165 12.08 -6.93 20.93
C ILE A 165 12.06 -7.98 22.06
N LYS A 166 10.97 -8.07 22.80
CA LYS A 166 10.83 -9.04 23.91
C LYS A 166 11.16 -10.45 23.43
N ASN A 167 10.49 -10.92 22.37
CA ASN A 167 10.70 -12.27 21.87
C ASN A 167 12.14 -12.50 21.38
N THR A 168 12.69 -11.54 20.63
CA THR A 168 14.06 -11.66 20.13
C THR A 168 15.08 -11.70 21.27
N VAL A 169 14.95 -10.80 22.24
CA VAL A 169 15.86 -10.75 23.40
C VAL A 169 15.76 -12.02 24.26
N MET A 170 14.55 -12.57 24.42
CA MET A 170 14.38 -13.84 25.13
C MET A 170 15.09 -14.99 24.42
N ASP A 171 15.03 -15.05 23.08
CA ASP A 171 15.78 -16.04 22.28
C ASP A 171 17.30 -15.86 22.47
N TYR A 172 17.81 -14.63 22.40
CA TYR A 172 19.23 -14.32 22.61
C TYR A 172 19.70 -14.70 24.03
N LYS A 173 18.90 -14.37 25.06
CA LYS A 173 19.23 -14.76 26.45
C LYS A 173 19.26 -16.27 26.64
N LYS A 174 18.36 -17.03 26.00
CA LYS A 174 18.36 -18.51 26.06
C LYS A 174 19.62 -19.12 25.44
N ASN A 175 20.19 -18.44 24.43
CA ASN A 175 21.41 -18.86 23.73
C ASN A 175 22.68 -18.25 24.32
N GLU A 176 22.59 -17.53 25.44
CA GLU A 176 23.70 -16.77 26.06
C GLU A 176 24.34 -15.73 25.09
N GLU A 177 23.55 -15.24 24.15
CA GLU A 177 23.97 -14.22 23.17
C GLU A 177 23.58 -12.81 23.64
N TYR A 178 24.29 -11.82 23.13
CA TYR A 178 24.04 -10.40 23.43
C TYR A 178 23.63 -9.64 22.17
N LEU A 179 22.59 -8.81 22.29
CA LEU A 179 22.06 -7.98 21.22
C LEU A 179 22.30 -6.50 21.54
N ASP A 180 23.28 -5.90 20.88
CA ASP A 180 23.60 -4.48 21.06
C ASP A 180 22.73 -3.60 20.15
N ALA A 181 21.56 -3.21 20.68
CA ALA A 181 20.63 -2.35 20.01
C ALA A 181 19.88 -1.47 21.01
N PHE A 182 19.43 -0.30 20.51
CA PHE A 182 18.64 0.64 21.29
C PHE A 182 17.28 0.88 20.63
N VAL A 183 16.29 1.15 21.45
CA VAL A 183 14.95 1.59 21.03
C VAL A 183 14.59 2.89 21.73
N ARG A 184 13.93 3.80 21.00
CA ARG A 184 13.46 5.06 21.58
C ARG A 184 12.20 4.80 22.41
N PHE A 185 12.23 5.29 23.66
CA PHE A 185 11.05 5.42 24.50
C PHE A 185 10.57 6.88 24.51
N GLU A 186 9.26 7.05 24.45
CA GLU A 186 8.57 8.29 24.75
C GLU A 186 7.56 8.00 25.84
N ILE A 187 7.69 8.66 27.00
CA ILE A 187 6.89 8.37 28.19
C ILE A 187 6.17 9.65 28.58
N THR A 188 4.85 9.63 28.51
CA THR A 188 4.01 10.75 28.91
C THR A 188 3.57 10.56 30.37
N VAL A 189 3.78 11.56 31.20
CA VAL A 189 3.40 11.59 32.62
C VAL A 189 2.41 12.74 32.84
N ASN A 190 1.56 12.62 33.85
CA ASN A 190 0.56 13.63 34.24
C ASN A 190 -0.42 13.98 33.09
N PHE A 191 -0.88 12.99 32.34
CA PHE A 191 -1.86 13.17 31.29
C PHE A 191 -3.10 12.28 31.52
N ASN A 192 -4.24 12.91 31.80
CA ASN A 192 -5.43 12.21 32.27
C ASN A 192 -6.24 11.51 31.17
N ASP A 193 -6.18 11.97 29.89
CA ASP A 193 -6.96 11.39 28.79
C ASP A 193 -6.11 10.44 27.95
N VAL A 194 -5.68 9.33 28.59
CA VAL A 194 -4.84 8.29 27.97
C VAL A 194 -5.49 7.69 26.74
N SER A 195 -6.82 7.50 26.76
CA SER A 195 -7.55 6.90 25.63
C SER A 195 -7.48 7.78 24.38
N ARG A 196 -7.67 9.09 24.53
CA ARG A 196 -7.56 10.06 23.43
C ARG A 196 -6.12 10.15 22.89
N LEU A 197 -5.13 10.10 23.77
CA LEU A 197 -3.73 10.07 23.34
C LEU A 197 -3.41 8.80 22.55
N ALA A 198 -3.87 7.64 23.03
CA ALA A 198 -3.70 6.35 22.34
C ALA A 198 -4.40 6.36 20.98
N GLU A 199 -5.62 6.89 20.89
CA GLU A 199 -6.35 7.04 19.62
C GLU A 199 -5.58 7.93 18.64
N ALA A 200 -5.17 9.13 19.06
CA ALA A 200 -4.44 10.08 18.22
C ALA A 200 -3.13 9.51 17.69
N ARG A 201 -2.39 8.74 18.50
CA ARG A 201 -1.13 8.10 18.10
C ARG A 201 -1.34 6.94 17.13
N ASN A 202 -2.45 6.20 17.24
CA ASN A 202 -2.75 5.04 16.43
C ASN A 202 -3.58 5.34 15.18
N THR A 203 -4.26 6.47 15.10
CA THR A 203 -5.04 6.90 13.93
C THR A 203 -4.23 7.67 12.90
N SER A 204 -2.94 7.92 13.14
CA SER A 204 -2.06 8.47 12.12
C SER A 204 -2.11 7.57 10.88
N ALA A 205 -2.63 8.13 9.77
CA ALA A 205 -2.85 7.39 8.52
C ALA A 205 -1.56 6.67 8.10
N GLN A 206 -1.66 5.38 7.79
CA GLN A 206 -0.52 4.68 7.19
C GLN A 206 -0.18 5.36 5.88
N VAL A 207 1.08 5.73 5.69
CA VAL A 207 1.56 6.25 4.42
C VAL A 207 1.35 5.17 3.36
N LEU A 208 0.64 5.49 2.28
CA LEU A 208 0.39 4.54 1.21
C LEU A 208 1.71 4.13 0.54
N THR A 209 1.80 2.87 0.11
CA THR A 209 2.98 2.32 -0.57
C THR A 209 3.42 3.19 -1.75
N ARG A 210 2.48 3.74 -2.54
CA ARG A 210 2.80 4.65 -3.64
C ARG A 210 3.57 5.89 -3.21
N SER A 211 3.26 6.48 -2.05
CA SER A 211 3.97 7.67 -1.56
C SER A 211 5.41 7.37 -1.19
N ILE A 212 5.66 6.19 -0.62
CA ILE A 212 7.02 5.73 -0.28
C ILE A 212 7.81 5.46 -1.55
N VAL A 213 7.24 4.73 -2.51
CA VAL A 213 7.87 4.43 -3.80
C VAL A 213 8.19 5.71 -4.58
N ASN A 214 7.26 6.68 -4.60
CA ASN A 214 7.50 7.97 -5.25
C ASN A 214 8.65 8.75 -4.59
N LEU A 215 8.74 8.73 -3.26
CA LEU A 215 9.85 9.38 -2.53
C LEU A 215 11.21 8.78 -2.89
N GLN A 216 11.25 7.51 -3.20
CA GLN A 216 12.46 6.77 -3.62
C GLN A 216 12.77 6.89 -5.13
N GLY A 217 12.02 7.71 -5.89
CA GLY A 217 12.16 7.84 -7.33
C GLY A 217 11.62 6.65 -8.14
N GLY A 218 10.95 5.70 -7.48
CA GLY A 218 10.52 4.44 -8.10
C GLY A 218 9.49 4.59 -9.24
N PHE A 219 8.88 5.77 -9.43
CA PHE A 219 7.96 6.04 -10.54
C PHE A 219 8.55 6.91 -11.64
N ASP A 220 9.82 7.25 -11.61
CA ASP A 220 10.39 8.21 -12.57
C ASP A 220 10.27 7.71 -14.01
N ILE A 221 10.50 6.41 -14.25
CA ILE A 221 10.26 5.78 -15.56
C ILE A 221 8.81 5.98 -16.03
N LEU A 222 7.82 5.76 -15.14
CA LEU A 222 6.41 5.97 -15.53
C LEU A 222 6.08 7.44 -15.75
N LYS A 223 6.66 8.37 -15.00
CA LYS A 223 6.48 9.80 -15.22
C LYS A 223 6.95 10.20 -16.61
N ASP A 224 8.12 9.71 -17.02
CA ASP A 224 8.67 9.98 -18.35
C ASP A 224 7.79 9.38 -19.45
N LEU A 225 7.39 8.11 -19.32
CA LEU A 225 6.53 7.42 -20.31
C LEU A 225 5.16 8.06 -20.47
N LEU A 226 4.62 8.65 -19.40
CA LEU A 226 3.30 9.27 -19.39
C LEU A 226 3.33 10.78 -19.70
N SER A 227 4.51 11.40 -19.73
CA SER A 227 4.68 12.87 -19.75
C SER A 227 3.95 13.57 -20.91
N ASN A 228 3.87 12.93 -22.07
CA ASN A 228 3.24 13.45 -23.27
C ASN A 228 1.75 13.13 -23.39
N LEU A 229 1.16 12.45 -22.41
CA LEU A 229 -0.26 12.10 -22.45
C LEU A 229 -1.11 13.20 -21.81
N SER A 230 -2.28 13.45 -22.39
CA SER A 230 -3.19 14.53 -21.98
C SER A 230 -3.59 14.52 -20.51
N PHE A 231 -3.54 13.35 -19.86
CA PHE A 231 -3.87 13.17 -18.45
C PHE A 231 -2.66 13.14 -17.51
N ALA A 232 -1.44 13.34 -17.99
CA ALA A 232 -0.21 13.20 -17.20
C ALA A 232 -0.22 14.02 -15.90
N ASN A 233 -0.73 15.26 -15.96
CA ASN A 233 -0.86 16.16 -14.82
C ASN A 233 -1.90 15.71 -13.77
N ARG A 234 -2.73 14.73 -14.09
CA ARG A 234 -3.77 14.17 -13.22
C ARG A 234 -3.33 12.90 -12.50
N VAL A 235 -2.14 12.39 -12.79
CA VAL A 235 -1.63 11.16 -12.17
C VAL A 235 -1.23 11.43 -10.73
N MET A 236 -1.78 10.65 -9.81
CA MET A 236 -1.53 10.77 -8.38
C MET A 236 -0.48 9.76 -7.93
N TYR A 237 0.72 10.25 -7.62
CA TYR A 237 1.86 9.47 -7.13
C TYR A 237 1.98 9.46 -5.61
N LYS A 238 1.36 10.42 -4.94
CA LYS A 238 1.36 10.58 -3.48
C LYS A 238 -0.06 10.52 -2.93
N GLN A 239 -0.13 10.34 -1.63
CA GLN A 239 -1.39 10.42 -0.89
C GLN A 239 -1.86 11.88 -0.84
N PHE A 240 -3.17 12.09 -1.03
CA PHE A 240 -3.82 13.41 -0.97
C PHE A 240 -3.39 14.43 -2.02
N GLU A 241 -2.73 14.02 -3.09
CA GLU A 241 -2.52 14.91 -4.25
C GLU A 241 -3.87 15.34 -4.82
N LYS A 242 -3.98 16.62 -5.10
CA LYS A 242 -5.19 17.24 -5.67
C LYS A 242 -4.78 18.27 -6.72
N ILE A 243 -5.67 18.51 -7.70
CA ILE A 243 -5.60 19.64 -8.59
C ILE A 243 -6.58 20.70 -8.08
N GLU A 244 -6.21 21.96 -8.11
CA GLU A 244 -6.99 23.07 -7.53
C GLU A 244 -8.37 23.24 -8.17
N ASP A 245 -8.52 22.90 -9.45
CA ASP A 245 -9.79 22.99 -10.19
C ASP A 245 -10.80 21.87 -9.84
N GLY A 246 -10.45 20.97 -8.92
CA GLY A 246 -11.30 19.85 -8.53
C GLY A 246 -11.36 18.70 -9.53
N THR A 247 -10.50 18.71 -10.55
CA THR A 247 -10.39 17.62 -11.53
C THR A 247 -10.05 16.29 -10.84
N LYS A 248 -10.69 15.21 -11.27
CA LYS A 248 -10.49 13.88 -10.71
C LYS A 248 -9.07 13.37 -10.97
N MET A 249 -8.35 13.10 -9.90
CA MET A 249 -7.02 12.50 -9.96
C MET A 249 -7.08 11.01 -10.33
N LEU A 250 -6.02 10.54 -10.97
CA LEU A 250 -5.82 9.17 -11.44
C LEU A 250 -4.75 8.49 -10.58
N PRO A 251 -5.11 7.59 -9.65
CA PRO A 251 -4.14 6.83 -8.89
C PRO A 251 -3.21 6.05 -9.81
N ILE A 252 -1.88 6.14 -9.58
CA ILE A 252 -0.86 5.47 -10.41
C ILE A 252 -1.08 3.96 -10.49
N GLU A 253 -1.62 3.35 -9.45
CA GLU A 253 -1.96 1.92 -9.43
C GLU A 253 -2.98 1.52 -10.49
N ASN A 254 -3.89 2.42 -10.89
CA ASN A 254 -4.84 2.15 -11.98
C ASN A 254 -4.14 2.13 -13.35
N ILE A 255 -3.14 2.98 -13.51
CA ILE A 255 -2.32 3.03 -14.71
C ILE A 255 -1.45 1.77 -14.80
N ILE A 256 -0.73 1.42 -13.72
CA ILE A 256 0.07 0.18 -13.66
C ILE A 256 -0.81 -1.03 -13.98
N ARG A 257 -2.02 -1.09 -13.42
CA ARG A 257 -2.97 -2.18 -13.70
C ARG A 257 -3.29 -2.30 -15.18
N LEU A 258 -3.54 -1.17 -15.83
CA LEU A 258 -3.87 -1.15 -17.25
C LEU A 258 -2.69 -1.58 -18.12
N LEU A 259 -1.49 -1.08 -17.83
CA LEU A 259 -0.27 -1.49 -18.52
C LEU A 259 0.05 -2.97 -18.30
N ASP A 260 -0.14 -3.50 -17.11
CA ASP A 260 0.06 -4.91 -16.79
C ASP A 260 -0.85 -5.88 -17.58
N LEU A 261 -2.03 -5.41 -18.02
CA LEU A 261 -2.87 -6.21 -18.92
C LEU A 261 -2.17 -6.50 -20.25
N PHE A 262 -1.27 -5.63 -20.68
CA PHE A 262 -0.51 -5.78 -21.93
C PHE A 262 0.89 -6.35 -21.74
N ASN A 263 1.34 -6.57 -20.51
CA ASN A 263 2.65 -7.15 -20.24
C ASN A 263 2.70 -8.62 -20.68
N LEU A 264 3.37 -8.90 -21.80
CA LEU A 264 3.48 -10.24 -22.38
C LEU A 264 4.45 -11.15 -21.63
N ALA A 265 5.39 -10.57 -20.86
CA ALA A 265 6.33 -11.36 -20.06
C ALA A 265 5.67 -11.96 -18.81
N ARG A 266 4.55 -11.40 -18.36
CA ARG A 266 3.80 -11.94 -17.22
C ARG A 266 2.83 -13.00 -17.68
N THR A 267 3.27 -14.26 -17.66
CA THR A 267 2.40 -15.42 -17.88
C THR A 267 1.83 -15.89 -16.53
N PRO A 268 0.55 -16.30 -16.46
CA PRO A 268 0.01 -16.95 -15.27
C PRO A 268 0.77 -18.24 -14.97
N LYS A 269 1.07 -18.50 -13.72
CA LYS A 269 1.76 -19.73 -13.24
C LYS A 269 1.04 -21.04 -13.65
N TYR A 270 -0.14 -20.97 -14.23
CA TYR A 270 -0.97 -22.12 -14.62
C TYR A 270 -0.79 -22.59 -16.08
N SER A 271 0.02 -21.91 -16.90
CA SER A 271 0.20 -22.28 -18.30
C SER A 271 1.37 -23.26 -18.58
N THR A 272 1.98 -23.86 -17.55
CA THR A 272 3.25 -24.58 -17.66
C THR A 272 3.17 -25.99 -18.24
N LYS A 273 2.06 -26.45 -18.80
CA LYS A 273 1.94 -27.87 -19.24
C LYS A 273 1.51 -28.11 -20.70
N SER A 274 1.65 -27.15 -21.60
CA SER A 274 1.41 -27.46 -23.01
C SER A 274 2.46 -26.90 -23.95
N LYS A 275 3.33 -27.76 -24.45
CA LYS A 275 4.30 -27.51 -25.52
C LYS A 275 3.66 -27.02 -26.82
N TYR A 276 2.32 -27.03 -26.92
CA TYR A 276 1.52 -26.73 -28.12
C TYR A 276 0.51 -25.60 -27.94
N SER A 277 0.49 -24.91 -26.80
CA SER A 277 -0.56 -23.95 -26.53
C SER A 277 -0.10 -22.51 -26.88
N ARG A 278 -0.45 -22.08 -28.10
CA ARG A 278 -0.66 -20.66 -28.44
C ARG A 278 -1.90 -20.09 -27.73
N LYS A 279 -2.34 -20.70 -26.62
CA LYS A 279 -3.50 -20.18 -25.88
C LYS A 279 -3.15 -18.87 -25.22
N PRO A 280 -3.96 -17.82 -25.44
CA PRO A 280 -3.79 -16.55 -24.78
C PRO A 280 -3.74 -16.76 -23.25
N SER A 281 -2.72 -16.23 -22.62
CA SER A 281 -2.61 -16.29 -21.18
C SER A 281 -3.49 -15.21 -20.57
N ILE A 282 -4.44 -15.63 -19.72
CA ILE A 282 -5.25 -14.69 -18.94
C ILE A 282 -4.31 -13.87 -18.06
N PRO A 283 -4.40 -12.54 -18.09
CA PRO A 283 -3.66 -11.70 -17.15
C PRO A 283 -3.96 -12.12 -15.72
N PRO A 284 -2.99 -12.19 -14.82
CA PRO A 284 -3.22 -12.68 -13.48
C PRO A 284 -4.26 -11.81 -12.76
N MET A 285 -5.40 -12.38 -12.46
CA MET A 285 -6.52 -11.67 -11.78
C MET A 285 -6.16 -11.19 -10.37
N LYS A 286 -5.03 -11.64 -9.82
CA LYS A 286 -4.47 -11.10 -8.56
C LYS A 286 -4.26 -9.60 -8.59
N TRP A 287 -4.06 -9.03 -9.76
CA TRP A 287 -3.82 -7.60 -9.96
C TRP A 287 -5.11 -6.77 -9.86
N ALA A 288 -6.27 -7.39 -9.93
CA ALA A 288 -7.54 -6.68 -9.79
C ALA A 288 -7.91 -6.35 -8.33
N SER A 289 -7.27 -6.97 -7.34
CA SER A 289 -7.76 -6.97 -5.96
C SER A 289 -7.05 -6.03 -4.97
N GLY A 290 -6.03 -5.27 -5.39
CA GLY A 290 -5.35 -4.33 -4.48
C GLY A 290 -4.28 -3.48 -5.14
N ALA A 291 -4.05 -2.29 -4.59
CA ALA A 291 -3.04 -1.34 -5.08
C ALA A 291 -1.61 -1.79 -4.73
N ASP A 292 -1.39 -2.21 -3.49
CA ASP A 292 -0.06 -2.60 -2.99
C ASP A 292 0.61 -3.75 -3.76
N PRO A 293 -0.08 -4.85 -4.11
CA PRO A 293 0.52 -5.91 -4.92
C PRO A 293 0.96 -5.45 -6.31
N LEU A 294 0.20 -4.53 -6.93
CA LEU A 294 0.53 -3.95 -8.24
C LEU A 294 1.80 -3.12 -8.17
N ILE A 295 1.86 -2.20 -7.20
CA ILE A 295 3.02 -1.32 -7.01
C ILE A 295 4.27 -2.16 -6.71
N LYS A 296 4.17 -3.17 -5.85
CA LYS A 296 5.29 -4.06 -5.53
C LYS A 296 5.79 -4.83 -6.75
N ALA A 297 4.89 -5.33 -7.57
CA ALA A 297 5.25 -6.05 -8.78
C ALA A 297 5.88 -5.14 -9.85
N TYR A 298 5.43 -3.89 -9.93
CA TYR A 298 6.06 -2.86 -10.74
C TYR A 298 7.50 -2.59 -10.27
N VAL A 299 7.69 -2.31 -8.99
CA VAL A 299 9.01 -2.05 -8.40
C VAL A 299 9.96 -3.23 -8.62
N GLN A 300 9.51 -4.46 -8.36
CA GLN A 300 10.30 -5.66 -8.61
C GLN A 300 10.73 -5.82 -10.08
N GLU A 301 9.89 -5.44 -11.05
CA GLU A 301 10.26 -5.45 -12.46
C GLU A 301 11.33 -4.39 -12.77
N ILE A 302 11.19 -3.18 -12.20
CA ILE A 302 12.18 -2.11 -12.39
C ILE A 302 13.53 -2.50 -11.77
N GLU A 303 13.53 -3.00 -10.53
CA GLU A 303 14.75 -3.44 -9.84
C GLU A 303 15.44 -4.58 -10.60
N LYS A 304 14.67 -5.59 -11.00
CA LYS A 304 15.19 -6.73 -11.76
C LYS A 304 15.75 -6.32 -13.12
N SER A 305 15.09 -5.40 -13.83
CA SER A 305 15.60 -4.92 -15.13
C SER A 305 16.90 -4.14 -14.98
N ALA A 306 17.06 -3.38 -13.91
CA ALA A 306 18.29 -2.67 -13.60
C ALA A 306 19.42 -3.64 -13.23
N GLU A 307 19.14 -4.68 -12.42
CA GLU A 307 20.11 -5.74 -12.07
C GLU A 307 20.57 -6.54 -13.31
N GLU A 308 19.68 -6.77 -14.26
CA GLU A 308 19.94 -7.51 -15.51
C GLU A 308 20.46 -6.61 -16.64
N GLU A 309 20.67 -5.33 -16.39
CA GLU A 309 21.15 -4.32 -17.38
C GLU A 309 20.30 -4.31 -18.67
N ARG A 310 18.97 -4.43 -18.52
CA ARG A 310 17.99 -4.42 -19.62
C ARG A 310 16.89 -3.40 -19.43
N ASP A 311 16.22 -3.06 -20.51
CA ASP A 311 14.97 -2.28 -20.42
C ASP A 311 13.88 -3.05 -19.67
N SER A 312 13.12 -2.33 -18.83
CA SER A 312 11.95 -2.92 -18.19
C SER A 312 10.81 -3.12 -19.19
N GLU A 313 9.91 -4.07 -18.91
CA GLU A 313 8.74 -4.31 -19.76
C GLU A 313 7.90 -3.03 -19.98
N TYR A 314 7.93 -2.08 -19.03
CA TYR A 314 7.24 -0.80 -19.16
C TYR A 314 7.91 0.13 -20.17
N VAL A 315 9.23 0.17 -20.22
CA VAL A 315 10.00 0.91 -21.24
C VAL A 315 9.77 0.28 -22.61
N LEU A 316 9.85 -1.04 -22.70
CA LEU A 316 9.60 -1.77 -23.95
C LEU A 316 8.18 -1.55 -24.49
N MET A 317 7.19 -1.23 -23.66
CA MET A 317 5.81 -0.92 -24.04
C MET A 317 5.57 0.52 -24.50
N ALA A 318 6.55 1.41 -24.44
CA ALA A 318 6.38 2.84 -24.67
C ALA A 318 5.54 3.19 -25.90
N SER A 319 5.78 2.52 -27.04
CA SER A 319 5.10 2.80 -28.31
C SER A 319 3.60 2.46 -28.32
N ILE A 320 3.16 1.50 -27.49
CA ILE A 320 1.75 1.07 -27.46
C ILE A 320 0.94 1.77 -26.35
N ILE A 321 1.60 2.46 -25.42
CA ILE A 321 0.94 3.11 -24.28
C ILE A 321 -0.18 4.06 -24.70
N PRO A 322 0.01 5.00 -25.67
CA PRO A 322 -1.07 5.89 -26.10
C PRO A 322 -2.28 5.13 -26.64
N GLY A 323 -2.06 4.07 -27.41
CA GLY A 323 -3.11 3.22 -27.95
C GLY A 323 -3.91 2.48 -26.87
N ILE A 324 -3.25 2.01 -25.81
CA ILE A 324 -3.91 1.37 -24.66
C ILE A 324 -4.95 2.32 -24.05
N PHE A 325 -4.56 3.57 -23.80
CA PHE A 325 -5.45 4.56 -23.20
C PHE A 325 -6.53 5.04 -24.17
N SER A 326 -6.23 5.11 -25.47
CA SER A 326 -7.23 5.39 -26.52
C SER A 326 -8.33 4.32 -26.51
N ILE A 327 -7.97 3.04 -26.53
CA ILE A 327 -8.91 1.93 -26.43
C ILE A 327 -9.72 1.98 -25.15
N TYR A 328 -9.08 2.24 -24.01
CA TYR A 328 -9.79 2.34 -22.72
C TYR A 328 -10.84 3.45 -22.74
N ASN A 329 -10.47 4.64 -23.20
CA ASN A 329 -11.39 5.78 -23.31
C ASN A 329 -12.54 5.50 -24.29
N PHE A 330 -12.24 4.84 -25.43
CA PHE A 330 -13.26 4.39 -26.37
C PHE A 330 -14.28 3.46 -25.70
N LEU A 331 -13.81 2.46 -24.98
CA LEU A 331 -14.66 1.49 -24.28
C LEU A 331 -15.53 2.17 -23.22
N GLU A 332 -14.93 3.02 -22.38
CA GLU A 332 -15.66 3.72 -21.32
C GLU A 332 -16.77 4.62 -21.90
N LYS A 333 -16.53 5.21 -23.06
CA LYS A 333 -17.51 6.06 -23.76
C LYS A 333 -18.63 5.27 -24.42
N ASN A 334 -18.30 4.15 -25.06
CA ASN A 334 -19.21 3.48 -26.02
C ASN A 334 -19.87 2.21 -25.46
N ILE A 335 -19.33 1.58 -24.42
CA ILE A 335 -19.95 0.35 -23.83
C ILE A 335 -21.44 0.55 -23.52
N PRO A 336 -21.91 1.65 -22.88
CA PRO A 336 -23.32 1.81 -22.56
C PRO A 336 -24.21 1.82 -23.80
N ASP A 337 -23.80 2.49 -24.86
CA ASP A 337 -24.60 2.61 -26.10
C ASP A 337 -24.58 1.31 -26.90
N ILE A 338 -23.43 0.66 -27.02
CA ILE A 338 -23.32 -0.68 -27.63
C ILE A 338 -24.17 -1.69 -26.86
N TYR A 339 -24.08 -1.70 -25.52
CA TYR A 339 -24.84 -2.60 -24.65
C TYR A 339 -26.34 -2.43 -24.85
N ASN A 340 -26.85 -1.17 -24.93
CA ASN A 340 -28.25 -0.89 -25.16
C ASN A 340 -28.69 -1.34 -26.57
N ARG A 341 -27.88 -1.09 -27.59
CA ARG A 341 -28.15 -1.49 -28.98
C ARG A 341 -28.24 -3.01 -29.12
N VAL A 342 -27.24 -3.72 -28.66
CA VAL A 342 -27.17 -5.18 -28.75
C VAL A 342 -28.28 -5.84 -27.91
N GLY A 343 -28.55 -5.33 -26.73
CA GLY A 343 -29.60 -5.87 -25.86
C GLY A 343 -31.01 -5.61 -26.35
N ALA A 344 -31.25 -4.61 -27.20
CA ALA A 344 -32.56 -4.31 -27.78
C ALA A 344 -32.98 -5.28 -28.92
N THR A 345 -32.04 -6.02 -29.50
CA THR A 345 -32.31 -6.98 -30.58
C THR A 345 -32.91 -8.30 -30.07
N ASP A 346 -32.86 -8.54 -28.77
CA ASP A 346 -33.42 -9.74 -28.12
C ASP A 346 -34.85 -9.41 -27.61
N SER A 347 -35.87 -9.82 -28.37
CA SER A 347 -37.27 -9.41 -28.27
C SER A 347 -37.96 -9.59 -26.91
N ASN A 348 -37.32 -10.18 -25.92
CA ASN A 348 -37.88 -10.46 -24.60
C ASN A 348 -37.20 -9.75 -23.41
N THR A 349 -36.16 -8.95 -23.63
CA THR A 349 -35.48 -8.28 -22.54
C THR A 349 -34.80 -7.01 -23.04
N SER A 350 -35.28 -5.87 -22.59
CA SER A 350 -34.61 -4.60 -22.85
C SER A 350 -33.15 -4.64 -22.41
N GLY A 351 -32.22 -4.52 -23.37
CA GLY A 351 -30.82 -4.23 -23.12
C GLY A 351 -30.74 -2.84 -22.49
N ASN A 352 -30.99 -2.75 -21.19
CA ASN A 352 -30.94 -1.49 -20.51
C ASN A 352 -29.71 -1.48 -19.61
N TYR A 353 -28.67 -0.83 -20.06
CA TYR A 353 -27.44 -0.65 -19.29
C TYR A 353 -27.73 -0.05 -17.90
N ALA A 354 -28.74 0.82 -17.78
CA ALA A 354 -29.18 1.40 -16.52
C ALA A 354 -29.69 0.34 -15.52
N LEU A 355 -30.05 -0.84 -15.99
CA LEU A 355 -30.51 -1.97 -15.18
C LEU A 355 -29.41 -2.98 -14.84
N ILE A 356 -28.18 -2.79 -15.32
CA ILE A 356 -27.07 -3.60 -14.86
C ILE A 356 -26.97 -3.38 -13.36
N SER A 357 -27.37 -4.41 -12.62
CA SER A 357 -27.49 -4.36 -11.19
C SER A 357 -26.14 -4.22 -10.52
N PHE A 358 -25.80 -3.02 -10.19
CA PHE A 358 -24.83 -2.76 -9.15
C PHE A 358 -25.59 -2.93 -7.83
N SER A 359 -25.57 -4.10 -7.21
CA SER A 359 -26.25 -4.45 -5.96
C SER A 359 -27.61 -3.74 -5.70
N LYS A 360 -28.60 -4.47 -5.35
CA LYS A 360 -30.01 -4.08 -5.24
C LYS A 360 -30.36 -3.01 -4.20
N SER A 361 -29.40 -2.40 -3.53
CA SER A 361 -29.66 -1.37 -2.51
C SER A 361 -29.08 -0.04 -2.93
N ASP A 362 -29.87 1.01 -2.92
CA ASP A 362 -29.54 2.41 -2.72
C ASP A 362 -28.78 3.19 -3.82
N LYS A 363 -28.40 2.59 -4.93
CA LYS A 363 -27.53 3.24 -5.93
C LYS A 363 -28.26 3.80 -7.16
N LYS A 364 -29.58 3.73 -7.24
CA LYS A 364 -30.35 4.33 -8.36
C LYS A 364 -30.12 5.84 -8.50
N GLU A 365 -29.78 6.55 -7.43
CA GLU A 365 -29.48 7.98 -7.47
C GLU A 365 -28.04 8.30 -7.92
N LEU A 366 -27.08 7.41 -7.63
CA LEU A 366 -25.69 7.59 -8.04
C LEU A 366 -25.48 7.51 -9.56
N TYR A 367 -26.36 6.79 -10.26
CA TYR A 367 -26.31 6.65 -11.73
C TYR A 367 -26.99 7.79 -12.48
N LYS A 368 -27.65 8.71 -11.80
CA LYS A 368 -28.15 9.95 -12.39
C LYS A 368 -27.06 11.00 -12.56
N ASN A 369 -25.90 10.83 -11.93
CA ASN A 369 -24.78 11.76 -12.07
C ASN A 369 -24.01 11.44 -13.35
N PHE A 370 -24.18 12.27 -14.34
CA PHE A 370 -23.46 12.22 -15.62
C PHE A 370 -21.96 12.32 -15.39
N ARG A 371 -21.18 11.35 -15.85
CA ARG A 371 -19.75 11.55 -16.07
C ARG A 371 -19.54 12.37 -17.34
N ASN A 372 -19.08 13.58 -17.17
CA ASN A 372 -18.74 14.46 -18.28
C ASN A 372 -17.30 14.27 -18.78
N ILE A 373 -16.56 13.27 -18.27
CA ILE A 373 -15.13 13.13 -18.48
C ILE A 373 -14.79 11.67 -18.64
N THR A 374 -14.15 11.28 -19.74
CA THR A 374 -13.52 9.97 -19.87
C THR A 374 -12.31 9.90 -18.94
N THR A 375 -12.03 8.73 -18.38
CA THR A 375 -11.03 8.59 -17.32
C THR A 375 -9.65 9.09 -17.74
N TYR A 376 -9.23 8.78 -18.96
CA TYR A 376 -7.91 9.16 -19.49
C TYR A 376 -7.99 10.22 -20.59
N SER A 377 -8.96 11.12 -20.54
CA SER A 377 -9.01 12.32 -21.37
C SER A 377 -8.24 13.48 -20.72
N ASP A 378 -8.23 14.62 -21.39
CA ASP A 378 -7.68 15.88 -20.89
C ASP A 378 -8.40 16.45 -19.65
N GLY A 379 -9.41 15.78 -19.17
CA GLY A 379 -10.19 16.20 -18.00
C GLY A 379 -11.22 17.29 -18.30
N GLN A 380 -11.36 17.74 -19.56
CA GLN A 380 -12.35 18.74 -19.94
C GLN A 380 -13.75 18.14 -19.92
N LYS A 381 -14.69 18.88 -19.35
CA LYS A 381 -16.11 18.54 -19.39
C LYS A 381 -16.60 18.60 -20.83
N ASN A 382 -16.94 17.45 -21.38
CA ASN A 382 -17.59 17.41 -22.68
C ASN A 382 -19.07 17.73 -22.49
N THR A 383 -19.44 19.00 -22.68
CA THR A 383 -20.80 19.50 -22.41
C THR A 383 -21.82 19.12 -23.48
N GLU A 384 -21.35 18.65 -24.65
CA GLU A 384 -22.25 18.37 -25.78
C GLU A 384 -22.74 16.91 -25.87
N ASN A 385 -21.97 15.94 -25.37
CA ASN A 385 -22.37 14.52 -25.36
C ASN A 385 -21.87 13.82 -24.08
N GLY A 386 -22.33 14.29 -22.94
CA GLY A 386 -22.00 13.69 -21.66
C GLY A 386 -22.36 12.20 -21.60
N MET A 387 -21.45 11.35 -21.12
CA MET A 387 -21.77 9.96 -20.85
C MET A 387 -22.87 9.89 -19.80
N LYS A 388 -23.96 9.20 -20.14
CA LYS A 388 -25.11 9.05 -19.25
C LYS A 388 -24.83 8.11 -18.08
N PHE A 389 -23.83 7.27 -18.18
CA PHE A 389 -23.59 6.17 -17.25
C PHE A 389 -22.10 6.00 -16.93
N ASP A 390 -21.83 5.61 -15.70
CA ASP A 390 -20.53 5.17 -15.26
C ASP A 390 -20.27 3.74 -15.74
N VAL A 391 -19.08 3.49 -16.33
CA VAL A 391 -18.67 2.15 -16.70
C VAL A 391 -17.69 1.62 -15.66
N PRO A 392 -18.07 0.61 -14.86
CA PRO A 392 -17.17 0.02 -13.89
C PRO A 392 -15.93 -0.56 -14.57
N SER A 393 -14.76 -0.29 -14.01
CA SER A 393 -13.49 -0.81 -14.52
C SER A 393 -13.48 -2.34 -14.65
N GLY A 394 -14.25 -3.03 -13.79
CA GLY A 394 -14.44 -4.47 -13.87
C GLY A 394 -15.08 -4.97 -15.17
N LEU A 395 -15.88 -4.15 -15.84
CA LEU A 395 -16.42 -4.49 -17.16
C LEU A 395 -15.45 -4.13 -18.28
N VAL A 396 -14.67 -3.07 -18.11
CA VAL A 396 -13.73 -2.58 -19.12
C VAL A 396 -12.48 -3.46 -19.18
N HIS A 397 -11.93 -3.89 -18.04
CA HIS A 397 -10.63 -4.56 -17.98
C HIS A 397 -10.56 -5.88 -18.79
N PRO A 398 -11.55 -6.79 -18.75
CA PRO A 398 -11.50 -7.99 -19.61
C PRO A 398 -11.49 -7.66 -21.09
N ILE A 399 -12.27 -6.64 -21.50
CA ILE A 399 -12.36 -6.21 -22.88
C ILE A 399 -11.06 -5.53 -23.32
N VAL A 400 -10.61 -4.49 -22.60
CA VAL A 400 -9.35 -3.80 -22.96
C VAL A 400 -8.15 -4.76 -22.90
N GLY A 401 -8.11 -5.64 -21.89
CA GLY A 401 -7.03 -6.61 -21.72
C GLY A 401 -6.97 -7.66 -22.86
N SER A 402 -8.07 -7.90 -23.55
CA SER A 402 -8.08 -8.82 -24.70
C SER A 402 -7.35 -8.26 -25.93
N PHE A 403 -7.25 -6.93 -26.07
CA PHE A 403 -6.48 -6.30 -27.13
C PHE A 403 -4.97 -6.59 -27.05
N ARG A 404 -4.48 -7.16 -25.95
CA ARG A 404 -3.11 -7.71 -25.89
C ARG A 404 -2.84 -8.76 -26.98
N MET A 405 -3.88 -9.40 -27.50
CA MET A 405 -3.78 -10.35 -28.61
C MET A 405 -3.34 -9.69 -29.93
N LEU A 406 -3.57 -8.37 -30.07
CA LEU A 406 -3.15 -7.53 -31.19
C LEU A 406 -1.78 -6.89 -30.96
N VAL A 407 -1.05 -7.31 -29.94
CA VAL A 407 0.30 -6.80 -29.61
C VAL A 407 1.34 -7.89 -29.90
N THR A 408 2.46 -7.48 -30.45
CA THR A 408 3.63 -8.34 -30.68
C THR A 408 4.89 -7.61 -30.21
N LYS A 409 6.01 -8.31 -30.16
CA LYS A 409 7.33 -7.71 -29.96
C LYS A 409 8.10 -7.72 -31.28
N ASP A 410 8.82 -6.64 -31.53
CA ASP A 410 9.79 -6.61 -32.64
C ASP A 410 11.07 -7.41 -32.31
N ILE A 411 12.07 -7.34 -33.20
CA ILE A 411 13.33 -8.09 -33.05
C ILE A 411 14.14 -7.62 -31.86
N ASP A 412 14.01 -6.35 -31.45
CA ASP A 412 14.69 -5.74 -30.31
C ASP A 412 13.90 -5.88 -29.02
N GLY A 413 12.73 -6.52 -29.07
CA GLY A 413 11.88 -6.77 -27.91
C GLY A 413 10.88 -5.68 -27.58
N TYR A 414 10.82 -4.57 -28.34
CA TYR A 414 9.85 -3.51 -28.15
C TYR A 414 8.46 -3.95 -28.57
N TYR A 415 7.46 -3.54 -27.80
CA TYR A 415 6.08 -3.82 -28.07
C TYR A 415 5.58 -2.98 -29.25
N LYS A 416 4.80 -3.59 -30.11
CA LYS A 416 4.07 -2.89 -31.18
C LYS A 416 2.71 -3.53 -31.40
N TRP A 417 1.78 -2.72 -31.90
CA TRP A 417 0.55 -3.25 -32.48
C TRP A 417 0.88 -4.08 -33.72
N ILE A 418 0.10 -5.13 -33.96
CA ILE A 418 0.25 -5.89 -35.21
C ILE A 418 -0.04 -4.98 -36.42
N ASP A 419 0.62 -5.24 -37.50
CA ASP A 419 0.40 -4.49 -38.74
C ASP A 419 -1.04 -4.69 -39.24
N GLY A 420 -1.70 -3.61 -39.60
CA GLY A 420 -3.11 -3.61 -40.03
C GLY A 420 -4.11 -3.35 -38.90
N PHE A 421 -3.66 -3.09 -37.68
CA PHE A 421 -4.51 -2.62 -36.59
C PHE A 421 -4.11 -1.20 -36.16
N ASP A 422 -5.10 -0.31 -36.11
CA ASP A 422 -4.96 1.07 -35.62
C ASP A 422 -5.83 1.29 -34.37
N PRO A 423 -5.23 1.47 -33.16
CA PRO A 423 -5.98 1.69 -31.94
C PRO A 423 -6.73 3.03 -31.88
N SER A 424 -6.56 3.92 -32.86
CA SER A 424 -7.30 5.18 -33.00
C SER A 424 -8.52 5.09 -33.91
N ASN A 425 -8.66 4.01 -34.68
CA ASN A 425 -9.78 3.80 -35.59
C ASN A 425 -11.05 3.40 -34.84
N GLN A 426 -11.87 4.38 -34.52
CA GLN A 426 -13.08 4.18 -33.71
C GLN A 426 -14.09 3.21 -34.33
N LYS A 427 -14.22 3.22 -35.66
CA LYS A 427 -15.14 2.32 -36.35
C LYS A 427 -14.69 0.86 -36.24
N GLU A 428 -13.40 0.62 -36.44
CA GLU A 428 -12.82 -0.72 -36.31
C GLU A 428 -12.91 -1.22 -34.85
N LEU A 429 -12.62 -0.34 -33.88
CA LEU A 429 -12.79 -0.66 -32.47
C LEU A 429 -14.24 -1.04 -32.13
N GLU A 430 -15.23 -0.33 -32.68
CA GLU A 430 -16.64 -0.64 -32.46
C GLU A 430 -17.00 -2.04 -32.98
N GLU A 431 -16.59 -2.37 -34.22
CA GLU A 431 -16.82 -3.68 -34.83
C GLU A 431 -16.18 -4.80 -34.02
N MET A 432 -14.98 -4.58 -33.47
CA MET A 432 -14.28 -5.57 -32.63
C MET A 432 -14.91 -5.75 -31.24
N VAL A 433 -15.43 -4.66 -30.67
CA VAL A 433 -15.96 -4.63 -29.29
C VAL A 433 -17.40 -5.12 -29.21
N GLU A 434 -18.20 -4.96 -30.26
CA GLU A 434 -19.62 -5.33 -30.26
C GLU A 434 -19.87 -6.79 -29.86
N PRO A 435 -19.14 -7.82 -30.35
CA PRO A 435 -19.30 -9.21 -29.91
C PRO A 435 -18.98 -9.42 -28.42
N LEU A 436 -17.97 -8.68 -27.90
CA LEU A 436 -17.55 -8.75 -26.51
C LEU A 436 -18.62 -8.17 -25.57
N VAL A 437 -19.23 -7.05 -25.99
CA VAL A 437 -20.32 -6.41 -25.23
C VAL A 437 -21.60 -7.26 -25.33
N SER A 438 -21.86 -7.92 -26.47
CA SER A 438 -22.99 -8.85 -26.63
C SER A 438 -22.91 -10.00 -25.59
N TYR A 439 -21.72 -10.58 -25.43
CA TYR A 439 -21.50 -11.59 -24.40
C TYR A 439 -21.71 -11.02 -22.99
N LEU A 440 -21.22 -9.80 -22.77
CA LEU A 440 -21.39 -9.08 -21.49
C LEU A 440 -22.88 -8.87 -21.15
N VAL A 441 -23.71 -8.51 -22.14
CA VAL A 441 -25.18 -8.37 -21.98
C VAL A 441 -25.78 -9.66 -21.42
N THR A 442 -25.38 -10.79 -21.95
CA THR A 442 -25.88 -12.11 -21.52
C THR A 442 -25.46 -12.46 -20.09
N LYS A 443 -24.22 -12.17 -19.73
CA LYS A 443 -23.66 -12.48 -18.40
C LYS A 443 -24.12 -11.52 -17.32
N ALA A 444 -24.11 -10.21 -17.58
CA ALA A 444 -24.42 -9.18 -16.59
C ALA A 444 -25.92 -9.15 -16.18
N ARG A 445 -26.81 -9.79 -16.94
CA ARG A 445 -28.21 -9.97 -16.55
C ARG A 445 -28.40 -10.78 -15.28
N ASN A 446 -27.55 -11.77 -15.06
CA ASN A 446 -27.71 -12.79 -14.03
C ASN A 446 -26.65 -12.70 -12.92
N GLU A 447 -25.59 -11.92 -13.13
CA GLU A 447 -24.45 -11.89 -12.24
C GLU A 447 -24.07 -10.46 -11.84
N ASN A 448 -23.50 -10.32 -10.62
CA ASN A 448 -22.95 -9.06 -10.16
C ASN A 448 -21.72 -8.72 -11.03
N VAL A 449 -21.54 -7.42 -11.35
CA VAL A 449 -20.43 -6.90 -12.15
C VAL A 449 -19.06 -7.35 -11.63
N ASP A 450 -18.84 -7.33 -10.32
CA ASP A 450 -17.58 -7.79 -9.70
C ASP A 450 -17.33 -9.28 -9.94
N LYS A 451 -18.40 -10.07 -10.04
CA LYS A 451 -18.32 -11.49 -10.32
C LYS A 451 -17.98 -11.75 -11.78
N VAL A 452 -18.63 -11.00 -12.70
CA VAL A 452 -18.32 -11.03 -14.13
C VAL A 452 -16.86 -10.61 -14.38
N ALA A 453 -16.41 -9.53 -13.76
CA ALA A 453 -15.04 -9.04 -13.86
C ALA A 453 -13.96 -10.05 -13.43
N LYS A 454 -14.31 -10.94 -12.49
CA LYS A 454 -13.43 -11.99 -11.95
C LYS A 454 -13.61 -13.34 -12.62
N SER A 455 -14.60 -13.47 -13.52
CA SER A 455 -14.92 -14.73 -14.19
C SER A 455 -13.85 -15.12 -15.22
N SER A 456 -13.19 -16.25 -15.00
CA SER A 456 -12.24 -16.82 -15.98
C SER A 456 -12.89 -17.08 -17.33
N GLU A 457 -14.17 -17.41 -17.34
CA GLU A 457 -14.94 -17.67 -18.57
C GLU A 457 -15.07 -16.38 -19.39
N HIS A 458 -15.40 -15.25 -18.76
CA HIS A 458 -15.51 -13.96 -19.44
C HIS A 458 -14.15 -13.51 -20.02
N TRP A 459 -13.08 -13.62 -19.24
CA TRP A 459 -11.73 -13.33 -19.71
C TRP A 459 -11.33 -14.20 -20.90
N ASN A 460 -11.59 -15.51 -20.81
CA ASN A 460 -11.29 -16.45 -21.91
C ASN A 460 -12.07 -16.10 -23.17
N TYR A 461 -13.37 -15.78 -23.04
CA TYR A 461 -14.18 -15.37 -24.17
C TYR A 461 -13.61 -14.14 -24.86
N CYS A 462 -13.29 -13.09 -24.09
CA CYS A 462 -12.71 -11.86 -24.65
C CYS A 462 -11.37 -12.13 -25.37
N LEU A 463 -10.49 -12.92 -24.77
CA LEU A 463 -9.19 -13.26 -25.37
C LEU A 463 -9.34 -14.10 -26.64
N LEU A 464 -10.20 -15.11 -26.65
CA LEU A 464 -10.42 -15.99 -27.84
C LEU A 464 -11.06 -15.21 -28.98
N THR A 465 -12.03 -14.33 -28.70
CA THR A 465 -12.64 -13.48 -29.71
C THR A 465 -11.61 -12.55 -30.35
N MET A 466 -10.75 -11.95 -29.53
CA MET A 466 -9.71 -11.04 -30.03
C MET A 466 -8.60 -11.79 -30.79
N ASP A 467 -8.31 -13.04 -30.43
CA ASP A 467 -7.39 -13.90 -31.18
C ASP A 467 -7.95 -14.23 -32.59
N GLN A 468 -9.26 -14.45 -32.71
CA GLN A 468 -9.93 -14.62 -34.02
C GLN A 468 -9.83 -13.36 -34.86
N VAL A 469 -10.01 -12.17 -34.24
CA VAL A 469 -9.80 -10.88 -34.91
C VAL A 469 -8.39 -10.80 -35.44
N ARG A 470 -7.38 -11.11 -34.60
CA ARG A 470 -5.98 -11.15 -35.03
C ARG A 470 -5.77 -12.01 -36.26
N GLN A 471 -6.26 -13.25 -36.24
CA GLN A 471 -6.14 -14.20 -37.38
C GLN A 471 -6.75 -13.58 -38.65
N SER A 472 -7.94 -12.97 -38.56
CA SER A 472 -8.60 -12.34 -39.69
C SER A 472 -7.82 -11.13 -40.24
N ILE A 473 -7.11 -10.36 -39.42
CA ILE A 473 -6.23 -9.26 -39.85
C ILE A 473 -5.02 -9.84 -40.60
N GLU A 474 -4.38 -10.88 -40.05
CA GLU A 474 -3.21 -11.53 -40.64
C GLU A 474 -3.55 -12.19 -41.97
N GLU A 475 -4.71 -12.84 -42.10
CA GLU A 475 -5.19 -13.45 -43.35
C GLU A 475 -5.44 -12.41 -44.45
N ARG A 476 -6.17 -11.33 -44.12
CA ARG A 476 -6.43 -10.24 -45.08
C ARG A 476 -5.14 -9.62 -45.61
N ARG A 477 -4.11 -9.53 -44.79
CA ARG A 477 -2.82 -9.01 -45.18
C ARG A 477 -2.07 -9.93 -46.13
N ASN A 478 -2.10 -11.23 -45.87
CA ASN A 478 -1.45 -12.21 -46.74
C ASN A 478 -2.06 -12.21 -48.16
N VAL A 479 -3.39 -12.11 -48.23
CA VAL A 479 -4.10 -12.02 -49.53
C VAL A 479 -3.77 -10.73 -50.29
N ASN A 480 -3.51 -9.61 -49.60
CA ASN A 480 -3.17 -8.34 -50.25
C ASN A 480 -1.68 -8.24 -50.67
N ASN A 481 -0.82 -9.14 -50.21
CA ASN A 481 0.59 -9.21 -50.57
C ASN A 481 0.91 -10.26 -51.62
N GLU A 482 -0.08 -11.07 -52.03
CA GLU A 482 -0.06 -11.96 -53.18
C GLU A 482 -0.67 -11.24 -54.42
#